data_863f49408d5751fe5a6591278dc62c33
#
_entry.id   863f49408d5751fe5a6591278dc62c33
#
_cell.length_a   1.000
_cell.length_b   1.000
_cell.length_c   1.000
_cell.angle_alpha   90.00
_cell.angle_beta   90.00
_cell.angle_gamma   90.00
#
_symmetry.space_group_name_H-M   'P 1'
#
loop_
_entity.id
_entity.type
_entity.pdbx_description
1 polymer ?
#
loop_
_entity_poly.entity_id
_entity_poly.type
_entity_poly.pdbx_seq_one_letter_code
_entity_poly.pdbx_strand_id
1 'polypeptide(L)'
;MFDIGTISIILFFAIIVLLAIGMPLGLASATLAIAVLGMKFGPDFLYGRFGMGPLNIVAQRIYGILTGYVLISVPLFIFMANLLERSGIAAEMYSSLNVWLSRTRGGIAIVTSIMAVIMAAMSGIIGGEVVLLGLIALPQMLRLGYNQNLAIGTICASGSLGTMIPPSIVLIIYGLITETSIKALFTASFIPGFMLASFFIVYIIIRTQLRPEDAPLPEPGPDEVESGEKTKLFLTFLGTIFAGFSTLLFLRVLFFTITGQNAVKEGVDLITLGTPDYIVKFGIFLGIAFAFLAFMGLERVKTSWNMGKGLVAPIIVIGVVLGSIYGGITGITEAAGMGVIAVMILTIVRREFTLPLLWDSLKRTLKSTGTIIWITMGATALAGAYTIAGGPAYIANMIVGAEMPTMLVIFIMMLMFLFMGALMDWVGIVLLVMPVFLPIVLKLPVEELGFFGASLESKHVAIWFGVLFCMNMQVSFLSPPFGPAAFYLKSVAPPHISLTDIFKGFLPFIAIQCLALSILVCYPSIITILL
;
A
#
# COMPACT_ATOMS: atom_id res chain seq x y z
N MET A 1 32.44 29.48 -3.41
CA MET A 1 31.23 28.77 -3.89
C MET A 1 31.70 27.49 -4.58
N PHE A 2 31.14 26.37 -4.15
CA PHE A 2 31.48 25.07 -4.76
C PHE A 2 30.66 24.85 -6.04
N ASP A 3 31.25 24.13 -7.00
CA ASP A 3 30.50 23.65 -8.17
C ASP A 3 29.45 22.63 -7.78
N ILE A 4 28.36 22.55 -8.57
CA ILE A 4 27.22 21.65 -8.27
C ILE A 4 27.61 20.18 -8.32
N GLY A 5 28.58 19.79 -9.15
CA GLY A 5 29.11 18.44 -9.19
C GLY A 5 29.82 18.06 -7.88
N THR A 6 30.66 18.94 -7.36
CA THR A 6 31.30 18.74 -6.06
C THR A 6 30.29 18.67 -4.92
N ILE A 7 29.26 19.56 -4.92
CA ILE A 7 28.20 19.54 -3.94
C ILE A 7 27.44 18.20 -3.97
N SER A 8 27.14 17.69 -5.17
CA SER A 8 26.42 16.42 -5.34
C SER A 8 27.20 15.23 -4.78
N ILE A 9 28.52 15.18 -5.02
CA ILE A 9 29.39 14.13 -4.49
C ILE A 9 29.47 14.21 -2.96
N ILE A 10 29.69 15.41 -2.42
CA ILE A 10 29.76 15.63 -0.96
C ILE A 10 28.42 15.21 -0.33
N LEU A 11 27.30 15.60 -0.90
CA LEU A 11 25.97 15.28 -0.39
C LEU A 11 25.71 13.79 -0.37
N PHE A 12 26.09 13.06 -1.44
CA PHE A 12 25.92 11.61 -1.53
C PHE A 12 26.68 10.87 -0.43
N PHE A 13 27.96 11.21 -0.22
CA PHE A 13 28.74 10.57 0.84
C PHE A 13 28.32 11.04 2.23
N ALA A 14 28.01 12.32 2.40
CA ALA A 14 27.63 12.86 3.70
C ALA A 14 26.32 12.27 4.22
N ILE A 15 25.30 12.04 3.37
CA ILE A 15 24.04 11.40 3.80
C ILE A 15 24.31 9.97 4.30
N ILE A 16 25.14 9.20 3.60
CA ILE A 16 25.50 7.83 4.00
C ILE A 16 26.26 7.85 5.34
N VAL A 17 27.22 8.74 5.51
CA VAL A 17 27.98 8.85 6.76
C VAL A 17 27.08 9.25 7.93
N LEU A 18 26.22 10.27 7.76
CA LEU A 18 25.31 10.71 8.82
C LEU A 18 24.34 9.60 9.24
N LEU A 19 23.83 8.82 8.29
CA LEU A 19 22.98 7.68 8.59
C LEU A 19 23.77 6.54 9.26
N ALA A 20 24.99 6.25 8.82
CA ALA A 20 25.85 5.22 9.39
C ALA A 20 26.23 5.50 10.86
N ILE A 21 26.38 6.76 11.25
CA ILE A 21 26.60 7.15 12.66
C ILE A 21 25.32 7.19 13.49
N GLY A 22 24.16 6.81 12.90
CA GLY A 22 22.87 6.71 13.59
C GLY A 22 22.10 8.02 13.69
N MET A 23 22.40 9.05 12.91
CA MET A 23 21.65 10.29 12.90
C MET A 23 20.24 10.06 12.29
N PRO A 24 19.15 10.50 12.95
CA PRO A 24 17.82 10.39 12.39
C PRO A 24 17.70 11.09 11.03
N LEU A 25 17.08 10.42 10.05
CA LEU A 25 17.01 10.87 8.66
C LEU A 25 16.53 12.31 8.49
N GLY A 26 15.49 12.71 9.23
CA GLY A 26 14.96 14.08 9.17
C GLY A 26 15.98 15.15 9.60
N LEU A 27 16.79 14.86 10.64
CA LEU A 27 17.86 15.75 11.08
C LEU A 27 19.04 15.74 10.10
N ALA A 28 19.45 14.57 9.62
CA ALA A 28 20.52 14.45 8.64
C ALA A 28 20.19 15.27 7.37
N SER A 29 18.97 15.12 6.85
CA SER A 29 18.50 15.85 5.68
C SER A 29 18.44 17.36 5.93
N ALA A 30 17.92 17.80 7.07
CA ALA A 30 17.84 19.23 7.42
C ALA A 30 19.26 19.86 7.55
N THR A 31 20.19 19.14 8.18
CA THR A 31 21.58 19.59 8.30
C THR A 31 22.25 19.71 6.93
N LEU A 32 22.04 18.72 6.06
CA LEU A 32 22.58 18.74 4.70
C LEU A 32 21.92 19.82 3.84
N ALA A 33 20.66 20.14 4.04
CA ALA A 33 20.00 21.27 3.36
C ALA A 33 20.74 22.59 3.65
N ILE A 34 21.03 22.86 4.91
CA ILE A 34 21.80 24.05 5.33
C ILE A 34 23.21 24.01 4.74
N ALA A 35 23.88 22.87 4.78
CA ALA A 35 25.21 22.70 4.21
C ALA A 35 25.24 22.97 2.69
N VAL A 36 24.27 22.44 1.92
CA VAL A 36 24.12 22.68 0.47
C VAL A 36 23.96 24.18 0.18
N LEU A 37 23.07 24.85 0.91
CA LEU A 37 22.87 26.30 0.75
C LEU A 37 24.15 27.09 1.08
N GLY A 38 24.83 26.73 2.16
CA GLY A 38 26.10 27.37 2.55
C GLY A 38 27.22 27.15 1.52
N MET A 39 27.36 25.94 0.99
CA MET A 39 28.35 25.62 -0.05
C MET A 39 28.06 26.34 -1.37
N LYS A 40 26.78 26.49 -1.75
CA LYS A 40 26.39 27.10 -3.02
C LYS A 40 26.40 28.62 -2.98
N PHE A 41 25.83 29.20 -1.93
CA PHE A 41 25.55 30.64 -1.83
C PHE A 41 26.47 31.37 -0.84
N GLY A 42 27.31 30.63 -0.07
CA GLY A 42 28.15 31.24 0.97
C GLY A 42 27.30 31.89 2.07
N PRO A 43 27.80 32.97 2.73
CA PRO A 43 27.06 33.66 3.80
C PRO A 43 25.74 34.29 3.35
N ASP A 44 25.59 34.56 2.08
CA ASP A 44 24.42 35.26 1.51
C ASP A 44 23.11 34.48 1.69
N PHE A 45 23.18 33.14 1.94
CA PHE A 45 21.97 32.36 2.22
C PHE A 45 21.30 32.75 3.54
N LEU A 46 22.06 33.28 4.50
CA LEU A 46 21.55 33.76 5.81
C LEU A 46 21.18 35.24 5.78
N TYR A 47 21.94 36.05 5.04
CA TYR A 47 21.85 37.51 5.05
C TYR A 47 21.03 38.10 3.91
N GLY A 48 20.42 37.29 3.07
CA GLY A 48 19.48 37.75 2.02
C GLY A 48 18.35 38.58 2.62
N ARG A 49 17.79 39.51 1.82
CA ARG A 49 16.63 40.32 2.25
C ARG A 49 15.52 39.39 2.76
N PHE A 50 14.95 39.73 3.92
CA PHE A 50 13.86 38.98 4.51
C PHE A 50 12.76 38.69 3.45
N GLY A 51 12.43 37.41 3.23
CA GLY A 51 11.45 36.98 2.24
C GLY A 51 11.99 36.66 0.84
N MET A 52 13.27 36.87 0.53
CA MET A 52 13.84 36.67 -0.83
C MET A 52 15.09 35.78 -0.91
N GLY A 53 15.62 35.30 0.23
CA GLY A 53 16.81 34.46 0.23
C GLY A 53 16.53 32.98 -0.03
N PRO A 54 17.59 32.18 -0.39
CA PRO A 54 17.44 30.74 -0.63
C PRO A 54 16.82 29.98 0.55
N LEU A 55 17.12 30.36 1.79
CA LEU A 55 16.54 29.77 2.98
C LEU A 55 15.01 30.00 3.06
N ASN A 56 14.53 31.16 2.64
CA ASN A 56 13.09 31.43 2.62
C ASN A 56 12.34 30.59 1.60
N ILE A 57 12.94 30.31 0.43
CA ILE A 57 12.36 29.42 -0.59
C ILE A 57 12.22 27.99 -0.03
N VAL A 58 13.24 27.52 0.69
CA VAL A 58 13.19 26.20 1.38
C VAL A 58 12.07 26.20 2.42
N ALA A 59 11.97 27.24 3.25
CA ALA A 59 10.91 27.37 4.25
C ALA A 59 9.51 27.38 3.60
N GLN A 60 9.32 28.10 2.49
CA GLN A 60 8.05 28.09 1.75
C GLN A 60 7.70 26.72 1.18
N ARG A 61 8.69 25.95 0.69
CA ARG A 61 8.46 24.58 0.22
C ARG A 61 8.02 23.66 1.35
N ILE A 62 8.66 23.73 2.50
CA ILE A 62 8.26 22.97 3.70
C ILE A 62 6.83 23.35 4.08
N TYR A 63 6.53 24.65 4.15
CA TYR A 63 5.20 25.14 4.48
C TYR A 63 4.14 24.64 3.49
N GLY A 64 4.43 24.71 2.17
CA GLY A 64 3.52 24.26 1.12
C GLY A 64 3.15 22.78 1.23
N ILE A 65 4.10 21.90 1.54
CA ILE A 65 3.82 20.46 1.77
C ILE A 65 3.04 20.26 3.06
N LEU A 66 3.42 20.91 4.17
CA LEU A 66 2.77 20.73 5.46
C LEU A 66 1.32 21.26 5.49
N THR A 67 1.00 22.26 4.68
CA THR A 67 -0.35 22.80 4.54
C THR A 67 -1.16 22.11 3.45
N GLY A 68 -0.57 21.14 2.75
CA GLY A 68 -1.24 20.36 1.71
C GLY A 68 -2.43 19.57 2.29
N TYR A 69 -3.64 19.84 1.80
CA TYR A 69 -4.88 19.22 2.28
C TYR A 69 -4.82 17.68 2.28
N VAL A 70 -4.21 17.10 1.26
CA VAL A 70 -4.11 15.64 1.12
C VAL A 70 -3.22 15.01 2.21
N LEU A 71 -2.27 15.76 2.80
CA LEU A 71 -1.43 15.25 3.87
C LEU A 71 -2.26 14.81 5.10
N ILE A 72 -3.44 15.38 5.30
CA ILE A 72 -4.39 15.00 6.36
C ILE A 72 -4.86 13.55 6.21
N SER A 73 -4.88 13.01 4.98
CA SER A 73 -5.26 11.61 4.74
C SER A 73 -4.32 10.61 5.43
N VAL A 74 -3.03 10.96 5.56
CA VAL A 74 -2.01 10.08 6.16
C VAL A 74 -2.34 9.74 7.62
N PRO A 75 -2.52 10.69 8.56
CA PRO A 75 -2.92 10.37 9.92
C PRO A 75 -4.27 9.66 10.00
N LEU A 76 -5.22 9.96 9.10
CA LEU A 76 -6.52 9.30 9.09
C LEU A 76 -6.42 7.83 8.70
N PHE A 77 -5.67 7.48 7.64
CA PHE A 77 -5.42 6.08 7.27
C PHE A 77 -4.64 5.33 8.36
N ILE A 78 -3.62 5.97 8.97
CA ILE A 78 -2.87 5.38 10.10
C ILE A 78 -3.80 5.11 11.27
N PHE A 79 -4.69 6.04 11.58
CA PHE A 79 -5.64 5.88 12.68
C PHE A 79 -6.66 4.77 12.40
N MET A 80 -7.19 4.71 11.18
CA MET A 80 -8.08 3.64 10.73
C MET A 80 -7.41 2.27 10.89
N ALA A 81 -6.16 2.12 10.44
CA ALA A 81 -5.41 0.89 10.56
C ALA A 81 -5.15 0.48 12.02
N ASN A 82 -4.74 1.41 12.88
CA ASN A 82 -4.53 1.15 14.30
C ASN A 82 -5.82 0.71 15.03
N LEU A 83 -6.96 1.28 14.66
CA LEU A 83 -8.26 0.84 15.18
C LEU A 83 -8.60 -0.58 14.72
N LEU A 84 -8.39 -0.88 13.43
CA LEU A 84 -8.65 -2.21 12.85
C LEU A 84 -7.77 -3.30 13.47
N GLU A 85 -6.47 -3.05 13.62
CA GLU A 85 -5.55 -4.02 14.21
C GLU A 85 -5.94 -4.43 15.64
N ARG A 86 -6.51 -3.51 16.40
CA ARG A 86 -6.81 -3.70 17.82
C ARG A 86 -8.25 -4.10 18.11
N SER A 87 -9.12 -4.03 17.11
CA SER A 87 -10.57 -4.27 17.26
C SER A 87 -10.97 -5.74 17.16
N GLY A 88 -10.03 -6.69 17.10
CA GLY A 88 -10.36 -8.11 16.92
C GLY A 88 -10.91 -8.47 15.52
N ILE A 89 -11.24 -7.50 14.68
CA ILE A 89 -11.78 -7.70 13.32
C ILE A 89 -10.86 -8.60 12.50
N ALA A 90 -9.55 -8.37 12.57
CA ALA A 90 -8.57 -9.15 11.82
C ALA A 90 -8.52 -10.63 12.26
N ALA A 91 -8.65 -10.92 13.55
CA ALA A 91 -8.65 -12.29 14.07
C ALA A 91 -9.91 -13.05 13.63
N GLU A 92 -11.09 -12.41 13.64
CA GLU A 92 -12.32 -13.02 13.14
C GLU A 92 -12.30 -13.21 11.61
N MET A 93 -11.74 -12.26 10.87
CA MET A 93 -11.54 -12.38 9.43
C MET A 93 -10.66 -13.60 9.11
N TYR A 94 -9.54 -13.76 9.82
CA TYR A 94 -8.66 -14.91 9.66
C TYR A 94 -9.38 -16.23 9.96
N SER A 95 -10.14 -16.28 11.04
CA SER A 95 -10.93 -17.46 11.42
C SER A 95 -11.95 -17.81 10.33
N SER A 96 -12.66 -16.83 9.80
CA SER A 96 -13.63 -17.02 8.71
C SER A 96 -12.96 -17.54 7.43
N LEU A 97 -11.85 -16.94 7.01
CA LEU A 97 -11.10 -17.40 5.84
C LEU A 97 -10.57 -18.83 6.02
N ASN A 98 -10.08 -19.15 7.23
CA ASN A 98 -9.52 -20.47 7.52
C ASN A 98 -10.59 -21.57 7.41
N VAL A 99 -11.82 -21.34 7.81
CA VAL A 99 -12.93 -22.29 7.65
C VAL A 99 -13.14 -22.69 6.19
N TRP A 100 -13.03 -21.72 5.27
CA TRP A 100 -13.23 -21.95 3.83
C TRP A 100 -12.10 -22.74 3.19
N LEU A 101 -10.83 -22.52 3.61
CA LEU A 101 -9.63 -23.06 2.96
C LEU A 101 -8.90 -24.11 3.79
N SER A 102 -9.46 -24.55 4.93
CA SER A 102 -8.81 -25.45 5.89
C SER A 102 -8.30 -26.77 5.31
N ARG A 103 -8.91 -27.29 4.26
CA ARG A 103 -8.55 -28.57 3.63
C ARG A 103 -7.77 -28.50 2.33
N THR A 104 -7.28 -27.32 1.96
CA THR A 104 -6.36 -27.22 0.83
C THR A 104 -4.92 -27.34 1.30
N ARG A 105 -4.07 -28.05 0.54
CA ARG A 105 -2.62 -28.06 0.82
C ARG A 105 -2.07 -26.64 0.77
N GLY A 106 -1.38 -26.25 1.83
CA GLY A 106 -0.96 -24.86 1.97
C GLY A 106 -2.09 -23.89 2.33
N GLY A 107 -3.28 -24.37 2.69
CA GLY A 107 -4.48 -23.57 2.92
C GLY A 107 -4.26 -22.42 3.90
N ILE A 108 -3.56 -22.65 5.01
CA ILE A 108 -3.27 -21.59 5.99
C ILE A 108 -2.34 -20.52 5.39
N ALA A 109 -1.35 -20.90 4.59
CA ALA A 109 -0.47 -19.95 3.92
C ALA A 109 -1.24 -19.14 2.88
N ILE A 110 -2.16 -19.76 2.12
CA ILE A 110 -3.04 -19.08 1.17
C ILE A 110 -3.98 -18.12 1.91
N VAL A 111 -4.62 -18.56 3.01
CA VAL A 111 -5.47 -17.72 3.87
C VAL A 111 -4.68 -16.50 4.37
N THR A 112 -3.45 -16.70 4.82
CA THR A 112 -2.58 -15.63 5.29
C THR A 112 -2.30 -14.61 4.20
N SER A 113 -2.04 -15.06 2.97
CA SER A 113 -1.82 -14.16 1.82
C SER A 113 -3.10 -13.41 1.43
N ILE A 114 -4.25 -14.07 1.40
CA ILE A 114 -5.55 -13.41 1.12
C ILE A 114 -5.89 -12.41 2.22
N MET A 115 -5.69 -12.78 3.49
CA MET A 115 -5.89 -11.87 4.61
C MET A 115 -5.01 -10.63 4.48
N ALA A 116 -3.73 -10.81 4.12
CA ALA A 116 -2.82 -9.68 3.90
C ALA A 116 -3.31 -8.73 2.79
N VAL A 117 -3.83 -9.27 1.68
CA VAL A 117 -4.44 -8.45 0.61
C VAL A 117 -5.62 -7.61 1.14
N ILE A 118 -6.51 -8.23 1.92
CA ILE A 118 -7.67 -7.54 2.50
C ILE A 118 -7.20 -6.48 3.52
N MET A 119 -6.24 -6.83 4.38
CA MET A 119 -5.66 -5.89 5.35
C MET A 119 -4.97 -4.72 4.64
N ALA A 120 -4.19 -5.00 3.61
CA ALA A 120 -3.54 -3.98 2.77
C ALA A 120 -4.55 -2.98 2.21
N ALA A 121 -5.69 -3.46 1.68
CA ALA A 121 -6.76 -2.62 1.17
C ALA A 121 -7.50 -1.79 2.26
N MET A 122 -7.24 -2.06 3.53
CA MET A 122 -7.80 -1.30 4.65
C MET A 122 -6.77 -0.42 5.35
N SER A 123 -5.51 -0.85 5.46
CA SER A 123 -4.52 -0.20 6.31
C SER A 123 -3.56 0.72 5.56
N GLY A 124 -3.07 0.27 4.42
CA GLY A 124 -2.06 0.99 3.63
C GLY A 124 -0.72 1.25 4.35
N ILE A 125 -0.47 0.57 5.48
CA ILE A 125 0.71 0.74 6.33
C ILE A 125 1.54 -0.53 6.33
N ILE A 126 2.87 -0.37 6.32
CA ILE A 126 3.82 -1.46 6.43
C ILE A 126 4.13 -1.72 7.91
N GLY A 127 4.29 -2.98 8.28
CA GLY A 127 4.82 -3.40 9.57
C GLY A 127 3.76 -3.92 10.54
N GLY A 128 2.67 -3.21 10.77
CA GLY A 128 1.56 -3.68 11.60
C GLY A 128 0.99 -4.99 11.09
N GLU A 129 0.83 -5.11 9.79
CA GLU A 129 0.34 -6.34 9.14
C GLU A 129 1.27 -7.54 9.37
N VAL A 130 2.59 -7.36 9.26
CA VAL A 130 3.57 -8.43 9.51
C VAL A 130 3.50 -8.89 10.97
N VAL A 131 3.40 -7.95 11.91
CA VAL A 131 3.26 -8.26 13.35
C VAL A 131 1.96 -9.02 13.61
N LEU A 132 0.84 -8.53 13.07
CA LEU A 132 -0.47 -9.14 13.26
C LEU A 132 -0.54 -10.56 12.67
N LEU A 133 -0.09 -10.71 11.42
CA LEU A 133 -0.02 -12.02 10.76
C LEU A 133 0.96 -12.96 11.50
N GLY A 134 2.08 -12.42 12.00
CA GLY A 134 3.03 -13.15 12.83
C GLY A 134 2.42 -13.68 14.12
N LEU A 135 1.57 -12.89 14.79
CA LEU A 135 0.87 -13.30 16.01
C LEU A 135 -0.23 -14.36 15.76
N ILE A 136 -0.95 -14.24 14.65
CA ILE A 136 -2.11 -15.10 14.36
C ILE A 136 -1.70 -16.35 13.57
N ALA A 137 -0.99 -16.18 12.45
CA ALA A 137 -0.74 -17.25 11.50
C ALA A 137 0.52 -18.07 11.83
N LEU A 138 1.62 -17.44 12.28
CA LEU A 138 2.88 -18.15 12.51
C LEU A 138 2.76 -19.27 13.53
N PRO A 139 2.18 -19.07 14.74
CA PRO A 139 2.02 -20.15 15.71
C PRO A 139 1.17 -21.30 15.18
N GLN A 140 0.15 -20.98 14.38
CA GLN A 140 -0.75 -21.97 13.82
C GLN A 140 -0.06 -22.81 12.73
N MET A 141 0.70 -22.16 11.82
CA MET A 141 1.49 -22.85 10.81
C MET A 141 2.55 -23.78 11.45
N LEU A 142 3.30 -23.28 12.43
CA LEU A 142 4.33 -24.05 13.11
C LEU A 142 3.73 -25.25 13.88
N ARG A 143 2.59 -25.06 14.54
CA ARG A 143 1.88 -26.12 15.27
C ARG A 143 1.41 -27.25 14.35
N LEU A 144 1.04 -26.91 13.10
CA LEU A 144 0.63 -27.88 12.09
C LEU A 144 1.81 -28.49 11.32
N GLY A 145 3.05 -28.16 11.69
CA GLY A 145 4.24 -28.73 11.07
C GLY A 145 4.61 -28.10 9.72
N TYR A 146 4.14 -26.90 9.41
CA TYR A 146 4.56 -26.19 8.20
C TYR A 146 6.07 -25.93 8.23
N ASN A 147 6.68 -25.98 7.06
CA ASN A 147 8.06 -25.56 6.88
C ASN A 147 8.25 -24.12 7.36
N GLN A 148 9.19 -23.91 8.26
CA GLN A 148 9.44 -22.62 8.90
C GLN A 148 9.73 -21.51 7.87
N ASN A 149 10.54 -21.82 6.83
CA ASN A 149 10.87 -20.83 5.79
C ASN A 149 9.64 -20.44 4.95
N LEU A 150 8.75 -21.40 4.67
CA LEU A 150 7.50 -21.12 3.96
C LEU A 150 6.58 -20.24 4.82
N ALA A 151 6.41 -20.55 6.10
CA ALA A 151 5.56 -19.79 7.01
C ALA A 151 6.07 -18.35 7.17
N ILE A 152 7.35 -18.18 7.45
CA ILE A 152 8.01 -16.87 7.62
C ILE A 152 7.91 -16.04 6.34
N GLY A 153 8.31 -16.65 5.21
CA GLY A 153 8.29 -15.95 3.92
C GLY A 153 6.89 -15.50 3.51
N THR A 154 5.89 -16.39 3.68
CA THR A 154 4.48 -16.04 3.39
C THR A 154 4.00 -14.85 4.22
N ILE A 155 4.24 -14.86 5.54
CA ILE A 155 3.80 -13.77 6.42
C ILE A 155 4.44 -12.45 6.05
N CYS A 156 5.75 -12.43 5.89
CA CYS A 156 6.48 -11.18 5.64
C CYS A 156 6.26 -10.64 4.22
N ALA A 157 6.28 -11.51 3.21
CA ALA A 157 6.03 -11.09 1.84
C ALA A 157 4.59 -10.63 1.63
N SER A 158 3.62 -11.36 2.19
CA SER A 158 2.22 -10.92 2.09
C SER A 158 1.97 -9.63 2.90
N GLY A 159 2.59 -9.49 4.08
CA GLY A 159 2.47 -8.27 4.89
C GLY A 159 3.15 -7.03 4.26
N SER A 160 3.98 -7.19 3.23
CA SER A 160 4.52 -6.06 2.48
C SER A 160 3.52 -5.48 1.47
N LEU A 161 2.45 -6.19 1.08
CA LEU A 161 1.48 -5.79 0.05
C LEU A 161 0.78 -4.46 0.35
N GLY A 162 0.74 -4.02 1.61
CA GLY A 162 0.15 -2.74 2.01
C GLY A 162 0.76 -1.49 1.37
N THR A 163 1.96 -1.57 0.83
CA THR A 163 2.55 -0.46 0.06
C THR A 163 2.01 -0.36 -1.36
N MET A 164 1.49 -1.46 -1.90
CA MET A 164 1.12 -1.57 -3.31
C MET A 164 -0.40 -1.56 -3.52
N ILE A 165 -1.13 -2.25 -2.65
CA ILE A 165 -2.59 -2.33 -2.75
C ILE A 165 -3.22 -1.05 -2.17
N PRO A 166 -4.07 -0.33 -2.94
CA PRO A 166 -4.72 0.88 -2.46
C PRO A 166 -5.71 0.62 -1.30
N PRO A 167 -5.85 1.59 -0.35
CA PRO A 167 -5.11 2.85 -0.25
C PRO A 167 -3.69 2.65 0.30
N SER A 168 -2.69 3.26 -0.32
CA SER A 168 -1.27 3.14 0.09
C SER A 168 -0.70 4.50 0.49
N ILE A 169 -0.14 4.56 1.69
CA ILE A 169 0.52 5.79 2.19
C ILE A 169 1.76 6.13 1.36
N VAL A 170 2.46 5.12 0.85
CA VAL A 170 3.62 5.31 -0.04
C VAL A 170 3.21 6.08 -1.30
N LEU A 171 2.12 5.67 -1.94
CA LEU A 171 1.58 6.33 -3.13
C LEU A 171 1.04 7.73 -2.83
N ILE A 172 0.46 7.96 -1.64
CA ILE A 172 0.02 9.30 -1.21
C ILE A 172 1.23 10.24 -1.11
N ILE A 173 2.28 9.84 -0.40
CA ILE A 173 3.49 10.66 -0.23
C ILE A 173 4.19 10.87 -1.57
N TYR A 174 4.29 9.81 -2.41
CA TYR A 174 4.82 9.95 -3.75
C TYR A 174 4.03 10.99 -4.56
N GLY A 175 2.70 10.88 -4.59
CA GLY A 175 1.84 11.80 -5.33
C GLY A 175 1.93 13.25 -4.85
N LEU A 176 2.06 13.46 -3.52
CA LEU A 176 2.26 14.79 -2.94
C LEU A 176 3.58 15.44 -3.37
N ILE A 177 4.67 14.67 -3.44
CA ILE A 177 6.00 15.20 -3.76
C ILE A 177 6.19 15.42 -5.24
N THR A 178 5.61 14.54 -6.04
CA THR A 178 5.72 14.56 -7.51
C THR A 178 4.58 15.33 -8.19
N GLU A 179 3.64 15.87 -7.40
CA GLU A 179 2.43 16.55 -7.90
C GLU A 179 1.61 15.66 -8.86
N THR A 180 1.68 14.34 -8.64
CA THR A 180 0.97 13.34 -9.46
C THR A 180 -0.37 12.98 -8.83
N SER A 181 -1.40 12.77 -9.67
CA SER A 181 -2.74 12.39 -9.19
C SER A 181 -2.70 11.10 -8.36
N ILE A 182 -3.03 11.21 -7.07
CA ILE A 182 -3.04 10.06 -6.15
C ILE A 182 -4.14 9.06 -6.53
N LYS A 183 -5.30 9.53 -7.04
CA LYS A 183 -6.35 8.67 -7.57
C LYS A 183 -5.83 7.84 -8.74
N ALA A 184 -5.10 8.45 -9.68
CA ALA A 184 -4.49 7.75 -10.80
C ALA A 184 -3.42 6.74 -10.33
N LEU A 185 -2.58 7.12 -9.36
CA LEU A 185 -1.61 6.20 -8.74
C LEU A 185 -2.29 4.98 -8.08
N PHE A 186 -3.38 5.20 -7.36
CA PHE A 186 -4.16 4.12 -6.77
C PHE A 186 -4.76 3.20 -7.85
N THR A 187 -5.34 3.79 -8.91
CA THR A 187 -5.90 3.03 -10.03
C THR A 187 -4.81 2.19 -10.72
N ALA A 188 -3.67 2.79 -10.99
CA ALA A 188 -2.53 2.15 -11.65
C ALA A 188 -1.91 1.01 -10.83
N SER A 189 -1.93 1.09 -9.50
CA SER A 189 -1.33 0.10 -8.61
C SER A 189 -2.22 -1.14 -8.36
N PHE A 190 -3.49 -1.10 -8.74
CA PHE A 190 -4.43 -2.20 -8.52
C PHE A 190 -3.94 -3.50 -9.17
N ILE A 191 -3.74 -3.48 -10.49
CA ILE A 191 -3.32 -4.69 -11.23
C ILE A 191 -1.95 -5.19 -10.75
N PRO A 192 -0.90 -4.34 -10.63
CA PRO A 192 0.38 -4.77 -10.08
C PRO A 192 0.31 -5.37 -8.68
N GLY A 193 -0.50 -4.78 -7.78
CA GLY A 193 -0.68 -5.29 -6.41
C GLY A 193 -1.32 -6.67 -6.38
N PHE A 194 -2.42 -6.86 -7.12
CA PHE A 194 -3.09 -8.16 -7.21
C PHE A 194 -2.27 -9.18 -7.99
N MET A 195 -1.50 -8.77 -9.00
CA MET A 195 -0.55 -9.62 -9.71
C MET A 195 0.50 -10.19 -8.74
N LEU A 196 1.11 -9.34 -7.92
CA LEU A 196 2.10 -9.79 -6.94
C LEU A 196 1.49 -10.74 -5.92
N ALA A 197 0.32 -10.42 -5.37
CA ALA A 197 -0.41 -11.29 -4.46
C ALA A 197 -0.73 -12.66 -5.09
N SER A 198 -1.15 -12.66 -6.34
CA SER A 198 -1.42 -13.88 -7.11
C SER A 198 -0.15 -14.72 -7.30
N PHE A 199 0.99 -14.09 -7.57
CA PHE A 199 2.27 -14.79 -7.68
C PHE A 199 2.68 -15.46 -6.37
N PHE A 200 2.45 -14.82 -5.23
CA PHE A 200 2.69 -15.44 -3.92
C PHE A 200 1.78 -16.66 -3.71
N ILE A 201 0.49 -16.54 -3.99
CA ILE A 201 -0.46 -17.64 -3.86
C ILE A 201 -0.09 -18.80 -4.80
N VAL A 202 0.23 -18.52 -6.06
CA VAL A 202 0.65 -19.53 -7.03
C VAL A 202 1.94 -20.22 -6.57
N TYR A 203 2.91 -19.49 -6.07
CA TYR A 203 4.13 -20.07 -5.50
C TYR A 203 3.83 -21.00 -4.32
N ILE A 204 2.96 -20.59 -3.39
CA ILE A 204 2.54 -21.42 -2.25
C ILE A 204 1.90 -22.70 -2.76
N ILE A 205 0.97 -22.62 -3.71
CA ILE A 205 0.29 -23.79 -4.28
C ILE A 205 1.30 -24.73 -4.96
N ILE A 206 2.17 -24.23 -5.84
CA ILE A 206 3.17 -25.03 -6.55
C ILE A 206 4.11 -25.70 -5.53
N ARG A 207 4.64 -24.95 -4.57
CA ARG A 207 5.57 -25.48 -3.57
C ARG A 207 4.93 -26.58 -2.72
N THR A 208 3.71 -26.36 -2.25
CA THR A 208 3.02 -27.34 -1.37
C THR A 208 2.49 -28.54 -2.13
N GLN A 209 2.32 -28.47 -3.45
CA GLN A 209 2.04 -29.64 -4.29
C GLN A 209 3.30 -30.44 -4.60
N LEU A 210 4.43 -29.78 -4.88
CA LEU A 210 5.70 -30.42 -5.16
C LEU A 210 6.35 -31.03 -3.91
N ARG A 211 6.16 -30.41 -2.75
CA ARG A 211 6.67 -30.82 -1.44
C ARG A 211 5.55 -30.82 -0.41
N PRO A 212 4.74 -31.90 -0.37
CA PRO A 212 3.61 -32.00 0.55
C PRO A 212 4.00 -31.93 2.03
N GLU A 213 5.23 -32.29 2.36
CA GLU A 213 5.81 -32.20 3.70
C GLU A 213 5.99 -30.75 4.18
N ASP A 214 6.10 -29.78 3.28
CA ASP A 214 6.23 -28.36 3.64
C ASP A 214 4.92 -27.76 4.20
N ALA A 215 3.77 -28.38 3.95
CA ALA A 215 2.47 -27.96 4.44
C ALA A 215 1.53 -29.16 4.67
N PRO A 216 1.68 -29.87 5.79
CA PRO A 216 0.82 -30.98 6.15
C PRO A 216 -0.66 -30.54 6.21
N LEU A 217 -1.56 -31.43 5.78
CA LEU A 217 -2.99 -31.20 5.93
C LEU A 217 -3.38 -31.38 7.42
N PRO A 218 -4.20 -30.47 7.98
CA PRO A 218 -4.73 -30.65 9.32
C PRO A 218 -5.63 -31.88 9.39
N GLU A 219 -5.67 -32.52 10.55
CA GLU A 219 -6.61 -33.60 10.80
C GLU A 219 -8.06 -33.11 10.70
N PRO A 220 -8.99 -33.92 10.14
CA PRO A 220 -10.39 -33.54 10.04
C PRO A 220 -11.01 -33.29 11.42
N GLY A 221 -11.61 -32.11 11.60
CA GLY A 221 -12.38 -31.82 12.79
C GLY A 221 -13.72 -32.59 12.80
N PRO A 222 -14.30 -32.86 13.99
CA PRO A 222 -15.55 -33.63 14.12
C PRO A 222 -16.76 -32.96 13.43
N ASP A 223 -16.74 -31.64 13.27
CA ASP A 223 -17.84 -30.84 12.68
C ASP A 223 -17.49 -30.31 11.27
N GLU A 224 -16.58 -30.96 10.58
CA GLU A 224 -16.10 -30.45 9.31
C GLU A 224 -17.10 -30.68 8.16
N VAL A 225 -17.48 -29.60 7.50
CA VAL A 225 -18.37 -29.62 6.32
C VAL A 225 -17.67 -30.25 5.12
N GLU A 226 -18.35 -31.13 4.39
CA GLU A 226 -17.85 -31.75 3.17
C GLU A 226 -17.46 -30.70 2.10
N SER A 227 -16.41 -30.98 1.32
CA SER A 227 -15.83 -30.03 0.37
C SER A 227 -16.84 -29.48 -0.65
N GLY A 228 -17.76 -30.32 -1.12
CA GLY A 228 -18.80 -29.90 -2.07
C GLY A 228 -19.83 -28.94 -1.44
N GLU A 229 -20.18 -29.14 -0.17
CA GLU A 229 -21.08 -28.26 0.56
C GLU A 229 -20.40 -26.96 0.97
N LYS A 230 -19.07 -26.98 1.29
CA LYS A 230 -18.30 -25.76 1.53
C LYS A 230 -18.35 -24.79 0.36
N THR A 231 -18.24 -25.28 -0.88
CA THR A 231 -18.32 -24.45 -2.08
C THR A 231 -19.70 -23.81 -2.22
N LYS A 232 -20.76 -24.57 -1.99
CA LYS A 232 -22.14 -24.04 -2.03
C LYS A 232 -22.37 -22.99 -0.93
N LEU A 233 -21.88 -23.23 0.28
CA LEU A 233 -21.95 -22.28 1.38
C LEU A 233 -21.16 -21.01 1.09
N PHE A 234 -19.98 -21.11 0.46
CA PHE A 234 -19.19 -19.95 0.04
C PHE A 234 -19.93 -19.11 -1.02
N LEU A 235 -20.51 -19.75 -2.04
CA LEU A 235 -21.33 -19.07 -3.03
C LEU A 235 -22.57 -18.41 -2.40
N THR A 236 -23.19 -19.09 -1.41
CA THR A 236 -24.32 -18.54 -0.66
C THR A 236 -23.91 -17.30 0.14
N PHE A 237 -22.71 -17.32 0.75
CA PHE A 237 -22.16 -16.17 1.46
C PHE A 237 -21.93 -14.98 0.51
N LEU A 238 -21.30 -15.21 -0.64
CA LEU A 238 -21.12 -14.18 -1.68
C LEU A 238 -22.46 -13.63 -2.16
N GLY A 239 -23.45 -14.51 -2.38
CA GLY A 239 -24.82 -14.11 -2.71
C GLY A 239 -25.47 -13.24 -1.63
N THR A 240 -25.23 -13.54 -0.36
CA THR A 240 -25.76 -12.74 0.78
C THR A 240 -25.13 -11.35 0.81
N ILE A 241 -23.81 -11.26 0.60
CA ILE A 241 -23.09 -9.98 0.48
C ILE A 241 -23.62 -9.19 -0.72
N PHE A 242 -23.77 -9.85 -1.88
CA PHE A 242 -24.29 -9.21 -3.08
C PHE A 242 -25.74 -8.70 -2.87
N ALA A 243 -26.58 -9.46 -2.18
CA ALA A 243 -27.94 -9.03 -1.82
C ALA A 243 -27.93 -7.80 -0.89
N GLY A 244 -27.03 -7.77 0.08
CA GLY A 244 -26.85 -6.61 0.96
C GLY A 244 -26.45 -5.34 0.18
N PHE A 245 -25.45 -5.43 -0.69
CA PHE A 245 -25.04 -4.30 -1.55
C PHE A 245 -26.16 -3.88 -2.52
N SER A 246 -26.82 -4.82 -3.16
CA SER A 246 -27.93 -4.53 -4.07
C SER A 246 -29.09 -3.83 -3.35
N THR A 247 -29.37 -4.23 -2.11
CA THR A 247 -30.38 -3.57 -1.26
C THR A 247 -30.00 -2.12 -0.96
N LEU A 248 -28.74 -1.87 -0.55
CA LEU A 248 -28.26 -0.52 -0.27
C LEU A 248 -28.33 0.38 -1.51
N LEU A 249 -27.90 -0.13 -2.68
CA LEU A 249 -27.97 0.61 -3.94
C LEU A 249 -29.42 0.89 -4.35
N PHE A 250 -30.30 -0.09 -4.22
CA PHE A 250 -31.72 0.09 -4.51
C PHE A 250 -32.37 1.13 -3.59
N LEU A 251 -32.11 1.07 -2.29
CA LEU A 251 -32.59 2.06 -1.32
C LEU A 251 -32.08 3.47 -1.62
N ARG A 252 -30.81 3.59 -2.04
CA ARG A 252 -30.23 4.86 -2.47
C ARG A 252 -30.95 5.44 -3.67
N VAL A 253 -31.17 4.65 -4.72
CA VAL A 253 -31.90 5.08 -5.92
C VAL A 253 -33.35 5.45 -5.57
N LEU A 254 -34.00 4.65 -4.74
CA LEU A 254 -35.36 4.92 -4.28
C LEU A 254 -35.44 6.27 -3.53
N PHE A 255 -34.46 6.54 -2.64
CA PHE A 255 -34.38 7.82 -1.93
C PHE A 255 -34.25 9.01 -2.90
N PHE A 256 -33.35 8.95 -3.87
CA PHE A 256 -33.18 10.02 -4.89
C PHE A 256 -34.45 10.20 -5.74
N THR A 257 -35.14 9.11 -6.04
CA THR A 257 -36.39 9.17 -6.80
C THR A 257 -37.53 9.84 -5.99
N ILE A 258 -37.68 9.49 -4.72
CA ILE A 258 -38.73 10.05 -3.85
C ILE A 258 -38.45 11.52 -3.54
N THR A 259 -37.18 11.90 -3.30
CA THR A 259 -36.82 13.28 -2.95
C THR A 259 -36.70 14.20 -4.15
N GLY A 260 -36.72 13.67 -5.37
CA GLY A 260 -36.52 14.44 -6.59
C GLY A 260 -35.13 15.04 -6.72
N GLN A 261 -34.19 14.62 -5.86
CA GLN A 261 -32.81 15.10 -5.87
C GLN A 261 -31.97 14.25 -6.83
N ASN A 262 -31.58 14.83 -7.96
CA ASN A 262 -30.52 14.28 -8.78
C ASN A 262 -29.18 14.81 -8.28
N ALA A 263 -28.21 13.93 -8.04
CA ALA A 263 -26.87 14.31 -7.64
C ALA A 263 -26.12 14.91 -8.83
N VAL A 264 -26.40 16.17 -9.14
CA VAL A 264 -25.68 16.96 -10.16
C VAL A 264 -24.52 17.65 -9.44
N LYS A 265 -23.27 17.26 -9.73
CA LYS A 265 -22.09 18.06 -9.43
C LYS A 265 -21.59 18.64 -10.75
N GLU A 266 -21.41 19.97 -10.79
CA GLU A 266 -20.76 20.65 -11.92
C GLU A 266 -19.40 20.00 -12.21
N GLY A 267 -19.18 19.62 -13.48
CA GLY A 267 -17.91 19.03 -13.93
C GLY A 267 -17.75 17.53 -13.81
N VAL A 268 -18.77 16.80 -13.35
CA VAL A 268 -18.81 15.34 -13.33
C VAL A 268 -19.99 14.87 -14.18
N ASP A 269 -19.81 13.78 -14.94
CA ASP A 269 -20.91 13.16 -15.70
C ASP A 269 -22.14 12.97 -14.81
N LEU A 270 -23.28 13.40 -15.31
CA LEU A 270 -24.57 13.36 -14.63
C LEU A 270 -24.92 11.93 -14.20
N ILE A 271 -24.68 11.59 -12.95
CA ILE A 271 -25.19 10.35 -12.36
C ILE A 271 -26.65 10.59 -11.98
N THR A 272 -27.56 10.37 -12.93
CA THR A 272 -29.02 10.51 -12.74
C THR A 272 -29.58 9.29 -12.01
N LEU A 273 -29.18 9.09 -10.75
CA LEU A 273 -29.60 7.93 -9.94
C LEU A 273 -31.12 7.82 -9.74
N GLY A 274 -31.85 8.94 -9.85
CA GLY A 274 -33.31 8.98 -9.72
C GLY A 274 -34.07 8.70 -11.02
N THR A 275 -33.44 8.21 -12.08
CA THR A 275 -34.14 7.86 -13.32
C THR A 275 -34.81 6.49 -13.23
N PRO A 276 -35.96 6.26 -13.92
CA PRO A 276 -36.62 4.95 -13.94
C PRO A 276 -35.71 3.79 -14.33
N ASP A 277 -34.76 4.01 -15.24
CA ASP A 277 -33.82 2.99 -15.70
C ASP A 277 -32.93 2.44 -14.58
N TYR A 278 -32.46 3.30 -13.66
CA TYR A 278 -31.66 2.84 -12.52
C TYR A 278 -32.49 2.07 -11.49
N ILE A 279 -33.75 2.46 -11.27
CA ILE A 279 -34.66 1.72 -10.40
C ILE A 279 -34.86 0.31 -10.94
N VAL A 280 -35.13 0.19 -12.23
CA VAL A 280 -35.30 -1.11 -12.89
C VAL A 280 -34.03 -1.95 -12.81
N LYS A 281 -32.87 -1.39 -13.14
CA LYS A 281 -31.58 -2.10 -13.09
C LYS A 281 -31.28 -2.63 -11.68
N PHE A 282 -31.33 -1.77 -10.66
CA PHE A 282 -31.04 -2.20 -9.29
C PHE A 282 -32.13 -3.07 -8.71
N GLY A 283 -33.41 -2.91 -9.13
CA GLY A 283 -34.50 -3.81 -8.80
C GLY A 283 -34.30 -5.22 -9.36
N ILE A 284 -33.77 -5.33 -10.60
CA ILE A 284 -33.44 -6.63 -11.20
C ILE A 284 -32.29 -7.29 -10.41
N PHE A 285 -31.20 -6.55 -10.09
CA PHE A 285 -30.10 -7.10 -9.28
C PHE A 285 -30.57 -7.59 -7.92
N LEU A 286 -31.43 -6.82 -7.27
CA LEU A 286 -32.03 -7.20 -6.01
C LEU A 286 -32.89 -8.48 -6.16
N GLY A 287 -33.74 -8.54 -7.19
CA GLY A 287 -34.57 -9.70 -7.48
C GLY A 287 -33.74 -10.97 -7.75
N ILE A 288 -32.68 -10.86 -8.55
CA ILE A 288 -31.75 -11.97 -8.82
C ILE A 288 -31.09 -12.45 -7.53
N ALA A 289 -30.59 -11.51 -6.70
CA ALA A 289 -29.94 -11.84 -5.45
C ALA A 289 -30.87 -12.59 -4.49
N PHE A 290 -32.10 -12.10 -4.29
CA PHE A 290 -33.07 -12.77 -3.41
C PHE A 290 -33.57 -14.10 -3.99
N ALA A 291 -33.78 -14.21 -5.30
CA ALA A 291 -34.10 -15.47 -5.95
C ALA A 291 -33.02 -16.53 -5.75
N PHE A 292 -31.76 -16.12 -5.89
CA PHE A 292 -30.60 -17.00 -5.61
C PHE A 292 -30.57 -17.45 -4.16
N LEU A 293 -30.75 -16.55 -3.19
CA LEU A 293 -30.77 -16.91 -1.77
C LEU A 293 -31.96 -17.81 -1.42
N ALA A 294 -33.14 -17.57 -2.01
CA ALA A 294 -34.32 -18.44 -1.85
C ALA A 294 -34.05 -19.85 -2.41
N PHE A 295 -33.36 -19.95 -3.56
CA PHE A 295 -32.96 -21.23 -4.14
C PHE A 295 -31.96 -21.99 -3.24
N MET A 296 -31.02 -21.29 -2.61
CA MET A 296 -30.05 -21.90 -1.69
C MET A 296 -30.68 -22.37 -0.37
N GLY A 297 -31.76 -21.75 0.07
CA GLY A 297 -32.49 -22.07 1.29
C GLY A 297 -31.95 -21.38 2.55
N LEU A 298 -32.87 -21.06 3.48
CA LEU A 298 -32.61 -20.26 4.68
C LEU A 298 -31.55 -20.89 5.61
N GLU A 299 -31.57 -22.21 5.76
CA GLU A 299 -30.60 -22.93 6.62
C GLU A 299 -29.15 -22.73 6.10
N ARG A 300 -28.95 -22.85 4.76
CA ARG A 300 -27.64 -22.60 4.17
C ARG A 300 -27.20 -21.14 4.30
N VAL A 301 -28.14 -20.21 4.14
CA VAL A 301 -27.86 -18.76 4.33
C VAL A 301 -27.37 -18.51 5.77
N LYS A 302 -28.06 -19.08 6.78
CA LYS A 302 -27.68 -18.94 8.19
C LYS A 302 -26.32 -19.58 8.51
N THR A 303 -26.06 -20.78 8.00
CA THR A 303 -24.80 -21.47 8.17
C THR A 303 -23.66 -20.72 7.50
N SER A 304 -23.85 -20.31 6.24
CA SER A 304 -22.87 -19.56 5.47
C SER A 304 -22.53 -18.20 6.11
N TRP A 305 -23.55 -17.51 6.66
CA TRP A 305 -23.35 -16.28 7.41
C TRP A 305 -22.51 -16.48 8.66
N ASN A 306 -22.78 -17.52 9.44
CA ASN A 306 -22.00 -17.83 10.64
C ASN A 306 -20.53 -18.15 10.31
N MET A 307 -20.26 -18.79 9.18
CA MET A 307 -18.90 -19.09 8.71
C MET A 307 -18.17 -17.85 8.17
N GLY A 308 -18.89 -16.93 7.51
CA GLY A 308 -18.31 -15.81 6.77
C GLY A 308 -18.41 -14.44 7.46
N LYS A 309 -19.15 -14.31 8.56
CA LYS A 309 -19.44 -13.00 9.19
C LYS A 309 -18.21 -12.16 9.53
N GLY A 310 -17.06 -12.78 9.82
CA GLY A 310 -15.80 -12.07 10.06
C GLY A 310 -15.27 -11.30 8.84
N LEU A 311 -15.74 -11.62 7.62
CA LEU A 311 -15.36 -10.89 6.40
C LEU A 311 -16.23 -9.64 6.16
N VAL A 312 -17.35 -9.50 6.85
CA VAL A 312 -18.31 -8.43 6.60
C VAL A 312 -17.72 -7.06 6.95
N ALA A 313 -17.07 -6.95 8.10
CA ALA A 313 -16.47 -5.69 8.54
C ALA A 313 -15.37 -5.19 7.57
N PRO A 314 -14.39 -6.01 7.16
CA PRO A 314 -13.43 -5.65 6.11
C PRO A 314 -14.10 -5.20 4.79
N ILE A 315 -15.09 -5.94 4.31
CA ILE A 315 -15.80 -5.62 3.06
C ILE A 315 -16.50 -4.25 3.16
N ILE A 316 -17.11 -3.94 4.29
CA ILE A 316 -17.75 -2.63 4.53
C ILE A 316 -16.69 -1.52 4.50
N VAL A 317 -15.58 -1.67 5.21
CA VAL A 317 -14.53 -0.64 5.28
C VAL A 317 -13.93 -0.39 3.90
N ILE A 318 -13.57 -1.46 3.17
CA ILE A 318 -13.05 -1.36 1.80
C ILE A 318 -14.10 -0.70 0.89
N GLY A 319 -15.35 -1.12 0.98
CA GLY A 319 -16.45 -0.54 0.19
C GLY A 319 -16.67 0.95 0.47
N VAL A 320 -16.59 1.38 1.72
CA VAL A 320 -16.70 2.80 2.11
C VAL A 320 -15.51 3.59 1.58
N VAL A 321 -14.29 3.14 1.79
CA VAL A 321 -13.08 3.89 1.39
C VAL A 321 -12.90 3.89 -0.12
N LEU A 322 -12.72 2.70 -0.72
CA LEU A 322 -12.44 2.61 -2.16
C LEU A 322 -13.67 2.96 -2.99
N GLY A 323 -14.86 2.58 -2.53
CA GLY A 323 -16.12 2.95 -3.19
C GLY A 323 -16.34 4.46 -3.25
N SER A 324 -15.97 5.22 -2.20
CA SER A 324 -16.05 6.68 -2.21
C SER A 324 -15.04 7.32 -3.16
N ILE A 325 -13.80 6.81 -3.18
CA ILE A 325 -12.72 7.34 -4.04
C ILE A 325 -13.03 7.07 -5.52
N TYR A 326 -13.30 5.80 -5.86
CA TYR A 326 -13.50 5.41 -7.27
C TYR A 326 -14.88 5.78 -7.78
N GLY A 327 -15.89 5.80 -6.93
CA GLY A 327 -17.22 6.31 -7.24
C GLY A 327 -17.29 7.83 -7.40
N GLY A 328 -16.18 8.55 -7.21
CA GLY A 328 -16.12 10.02 -7.35
C GLY A 328 -16.97 10.76 -6.31
N ILE A 329 -17.33 10.09 -5.20
CA ILE A 329 -18.18 10.67 -4.14
C ILE A 329 -17.39 11.68 -3.32
N THR A 330 -16.14 11.32 -2.98
CA THR A 330 -15.27 12.15 -2.13
C THR A 330 -13.82 12.11 -2.61
N GLY A 331 -13.02 13.05 -2.15
CA GLY A 331 -11.57 13.01 -2.25
C GLY A 331 -10.95 11.96 -1.31
N ILE A 332 -9.63 11.81 -1.40
CA ILE A 332 -8.87 10.80 -0.65
C ILE A 332 -8.91 11.09 0.86
N THR A 333 -8.85 12.36 1.23
CA THR A 333 -8.85 12.81 2.64
C THR A 333 -10.18 12.52 3.32
N GLU A 334 -11.27 12.84 2.64
CA GLU A 334 -12.62 12.57 3.16
C GLU A 334 -12.90 11.08 3.21
N ALA A 335 -12.46 10.32 2.20
CA ALA A 335 -12.59 8.86 2.18
C ALA A 335 -11.85 8.21 3.36
N ALA A 336 -10.65 8.72 3.70
CA ALA A 336 -9.91 8.27 4.89
C ALA A 336 -10.69 8.56 6.18
N GLY A 337 -11.29 9.76 6.30
CA GLY A 337 -12.17 10.13 7.41
C GLY A 337 -13.41 9.24 7.51
N MET A 338 -14.07 8.97 6.38
CA MET A 338 -15.20 8.04 6.32
C MET A 338 -14.79 6.62 6.74
N GLY A 339 -13.59 6.16 6.35
CA GLY A 339 -13.04 4.88 6.78
C GLY A 339 -12.86 4.81 8.31
N VAL A 340 -12.31 5.85 8.93
CA VAL A 340 -12.21 5.95 10.40
C VAL A 340 -13.57 5.84 11.06
N ILE A 341 -14.56 6.60 10.58
CA ILE A 341 -15.92 6.58 11.11
C ILE A 341 -16.55 5.19 10.95
N ALA A 342 -16.37 4.56 9.79
CA ALA A 342 -16.89 3.22 9.53
C ALA A 342 -16.32 2.19 10.51
N VAL A 343 -14.99 2.22 10.76
CA VAL A 343 -14.34 1.33 11.73
C VAL A 343 -14.82 1.62 13.16
N MET A 344 -14.97 2.89 13.55
CA MET A 344 -15.51 3.26 14.86
C MET A 344 -16.94 2.73 15.04
N ILE A 345 -17.81 2.91 14.06
CA ILE A 345 -19.19 2.39 14.12
C ILE A 345 -19.17 0.86 14.24
N LEU A 346 -18.35 0.17 13.44
CA LEU A 346 -18.23 -1.28 13.48
C LEU A 346 -17.77 -1.77 14.87
N THR A 347 -16.79 -1.13 15.47
CA THR A 347 -16.29 -1.50 16.81
C THR A 347 -17.34 -1.24 17.89
N ILE A 348 -18.15 -0.19 17.78
CA ILE A 348 -19.26 0.10 18.70
C ILE A 348 -20.37 -0.96 18.55
N VAL A 349 -20.78 -1.27 17.33
CA VAL A 349 -21.82 -2.29 17.04
C VAL A 349 -21.40 -3.67 17.55
N ARG A 350 -20.10 -3.99 17.44
CA ARG A 350 -19.51 -5.24 17.93
C ARG A 350 -19.28 -5.25 19.45
N ARG A 351 -19.53 -4.14 20.14
CA ARG A 351 -19.28 -3.95 21.57
C ARG A 351 -17.81 -4.12 21.97
N GLU A 352 -16.89 -3.86 21.05
CA GLU A 352 -15.44 -3.92 21.25
C GLU A 352 -14.82 -2.55 21.49
N PHE A 353 -15.60 -1.48 21.31
CA PHE A 353 -15.16 -0.11 21.52
C PHE A 353 -14.91 0.15 23.01
N THR A 354 -13.68 0.56 23.34
CA THR A 354 -13.29 0.99 24.68
C THR A 354 -12.45 2.27 24.59
N LEU A 355 -12.51 3.10 25.64
CA LEU A 355 -11.67 4.31 25.72
C LEU A 355 -10.17 3.99 25.68
N PRO A 356 -9.65 2.93 26.32
CA PRO A 356 -8.25 2.51 26.16
C PRO A 356 -7.90 2.15 24.70
N LEU A 357 -8.77 1.43 23.98
CA LEU A 357 -8.55 1.13 22.55
C LEU A 357 -8.37 2.42 21.74
N LEU A 358 -9.30 3.38 21.93
CA LEU A 358 -9.25 4.67 21.23
C LEU A 358 -7.96 5.43 21.55
N TRP A 359 -7.64 5.56 22.84
CA TRP A 359 -6.48 6.31 23.32
C TRP A 359 -5.16 5.74 22.84
N ASP A 360 -5.01 4.43 22.89
CA ASP A 360 -3.82 3.73 22.39
C ASP A 360 -3.67 3.84 20.87
N SER A 361 -4.78 3.75 20.13
CA SER A 361 -4.78 3.94 18.67
C SER A 361 -4.38 5.38 18.32
N LEU A 362 -4.89 6.38 19.03
CA LEU A 362 -4.49 7.79 18.85
C LEU A 362 -3.01 8.03 19.16
N LYS A 363 -2.48 7.47 20.27
CA LYS A 363 -1.05 7.59 20.61
C LYS A 363 -0.14 7.00 19.52
N ARG A 364 -0.47 5.80 19.02
CA ARG A 364 0.28 5.15 17.94
C ARG A 364 0.22 5.97 16.65
N THR A 365 -0.96 6.46 16.31
CA THR A 365 -1.16 7.34 15.15
C THR A 365 -0.30 8.60 15.28
N LEU A 366 -0.34 9.26 16.41
CA LEU A 366 0.47 10.46 16.65
C LEU A 366 1.97 10.17 16.50
N LYS A 367 2.45 9.06 17.07
CA LYS A 367 3.86 8.66 16.96
C LYS A 367 4.27 8.41 15.51
N SER A 368 3.50 7.61 14.76
CA SER A 368 3.81 7.28 13.36
C SER A 368 3.70 8.51 12.46
N THR A 369 2.64 9.29 12.59
CA THR A 369 2.43 10.52 11.82
C THR A 369 3.51 11.55 12.12
N GLY A 370 3.85 11.75 13.40
CA GLY A 370 4.90 12.67 13.81
C GLY A 370 6.26 12.31 13.20
N THR A 371 6.60 11.02 13.17
CA THR A 371 7.82 10.54 12.51
C THR A 371 7.80 10.83 11.00
N ILE A 372 6.70 10.54 10.31
CA ILE A 372 6.57 10.80 8.86
C ILE A 372 6.69 12.30 8.57
N ILE A 373 5.95 13.14 9.31
CA ILE A 373 6.00 14.61 9.15
C ILE A 373 7.42 15.12 9.39
N TRP A 374 8.08 14.66 10.44
CA TRP A 374 9.46 15.08 10.77
C TRP A 374 10.45 14.76 9.64
N ILE A 375 10.39 13.53 9.13
CA ILE A 375 11.22 13.12 7.99
C ILE A 375 10.87 13.95 6.75
N THR A 376 9.57 14.17 6.50
CA THR A 376 9.09 14.98 5.36
C THR A 376 9.65 16.40 5.40
N MET A 377 9.65 17.06 6.57
CA MET A 377 10.22 18.39 6.72
C MET A 377 11.70 18.44 6.36
N GLY A 378 12.50 17.54 6.93
CA GLY A 378 13.93 17.48 6.68
C GLY A 378 14.27 17.17 5.23
N ALA A 379 13.61 16.19 4.65
CA ALA A 379 13.84 15.77 3.27
C ALA A 379 13.38 16.82 2.25
N THR A 380 12.24 17.49 2.50
CA THR A 380 11.77 18.61 1.67
C THR A 380 12.73 19.79 1.72
N ALA A 381 13.32 20.07 2.89
CA ALA A 381 14.38 21.06 3.02
C ALA A 381 15.57 20.73 2.12
N LEU A 382 16.05 19.47 2.17
CA LEU A 382 17.17 19.01 1.37
C LEU A 382 16.86 19.04 -0.13
N ALA A 383 15.73 18.49 -0.53
CA ALA A 383 15.27 18.50 -1.93
C ALA A 383 15.14 19.93 -2.46
N GLY A 384 14.58 20.84 -1.65
CA GLY A 384 14.46 22.25 -1.97
C GLY A 384 15.83 22.93 -2.15
N ALA A 385 16.72 22.77 -1.20
CA ALA A 385 18.09 23.31 -1.24
C ALA A 385 18.88 22.79 -2.47
N TYR A 386 18.82 21.49 -2.71
CA TYR A 386 19.50 20.85 -3.84
C TYR A 386 18.92 21.30 -5.20
N THR A 387 17.58 21.47 -5.28
CA THR A 387 16.91 21.98 -6.49
C THR A 387 17.35 23.41 -6.78
N ILE A 388 17.36 24.30 -5.78
CA ILE A 388 17.81 25.70 -5.94
C ILE A 388 19.29 25.77 -6.32
N ALA A 389 20.11 24.85 -5.82
CA ALA A 389 21.52 24.73 -6.20
C ALA A 389 21.74 24.25 -7.65
N GLY A 390 20.68 23.74 -8.33
CA GLY A 390 20.74 23.24 -9.70
C GLY A 390 21.06 21.75 -9.81
N GLY A 391 21.00 21.00 -8.71
CA GLY A 391 21.39 19.59 -8.62
C GLY A 391 20.63 18.65 -9.56
N PRO A 392 19.30 18.61 -9.53
CA PRO A 392 18.53 17.73 -10.41
C PRO A 392 18.80 17.96 -11.90
N ALA A 393 18.92 19.22 -12.32
CA ALA A 393 19.26 19.56 -13.70
C ALA A 393 20.68 19.10 -14.10
N TYR A 394 21.64 19.24 -13.20
CA TYR A 394 23.00 18.78 -13.40
C TYR A 394 23.06 17.25 -13.61
N ILE A 395 22.45 16.48 -12.70
CA ILE A 395 22.42 15.01 -12.81
C ILE A 395 21.67 14.58 -14.08
N ALA A 396 20.52 15.20 -14.38
CA ALA A 396 19.76 14.89 -15.59
C ALA A 396 20.60 15.12 -16.87
N ASN A 397 21.29 16.25 -16.97
CA ASN A 397 22.13 16.56 -18.12
C ASN A 397 23.35 15.63 -18.22
N MET A 398 23.91 15.21 -17.10
CA MET A 398 25.01 14.24 -17.06
C MET A 398 24.56 12.87 -17.61
N ILE A 399 23.37 12.40 -17.21
CA ILE A 399 22.83 11.11 -17.65
C ILE A 399 22.44 11.16 -19.13
N VAL A 400 21.73 12.21 -19.55
CA VAL A 400 21.36 12.40 -20.98
C VAL A 400 22.61 12.58 -21.86
N GLY A 401 23.60 13.32 -21.39
CA GLY A 401 24.86 13.53 -22.12
C GLY A 401 25.77 12.30 -22.19
N ALA A 402 25.51 11.27 -21.37
CA ALA A 402 26.23 9.99 -21.42
C ALA A 402 25.70 9.06 -22.54
N GLU A 403 24.64 9.45 -23.27
CA GLU A 403 24.01 8.67 -24.36
C GLU A 403 23.74 7.20 -24.01
N MET A 404 23.39 6.95 -22.74
CA MET A 404 23.07 5.60 -22.26
C MET A 404 21.70 5.15 -22.79
N PRO A 405 21.51 3.86 -23.15
CA PRO A 405 20.20 3.32 -23.48
C PRO A 405 19.18 3.61 -22.38
N THR A 406 17.99 4.09 -22.75
CA THR A 406 16.93 4.51 -21.82
C THR A 406 16.60 3.44 -20.79
N MET A 407 16.47 2.19 -21.20
CA MET A 407 16.16 1.08 -20.28
C MET A 407 17.33 0.75 -19.34
N LEU A 408 18.57 1.02 -19.72
CA LEU A 408 19.73 0.89 -18.84
C LEU A 408 19.66 1.94 -17.70
N VAL A 409 19.27 3.17 -18.02
CA VAL A 409 19.05 4.22 -17.01
C VAL A 409 17.99 3.78 -16.00
N ILE A 410 16.85 3.29 -16.48
CA ILE A 410 15.77 2.78 -15.61
C ILE A 410 16.28 1.62 -14.74
N PHE A 411 17.01 0.67 -15.33
CA PHE A 411 17.58 -0.46 -14.58
C PHE A 411 18.53 -0.01 -13.47
N ILE A 412 19.44 0.93 -13.77
CA ILE A 412 20.35 1.51 -12.76
C ILE A 412 19.56 2.20 -11.65
N MET A 413 18.50 2.96 -11.99
CA MET A 413 17.64 3.59 -10.99
C MET A 413 16.96 2.55 -10.08
N MET A 414 16.47 1.44 -10.65
CA MET A 414 15.87 0.34 -9.86
C MET A 414 16.91 -0.30 -8.92
N LEU A 415 18.14 -0.51 -9.38
CA LEU A 415 19.22 -0.99 -8.52
C LEU A 415 19.58 0.00 -7.40
N MET A 416 19.58 1.30 -7.71
CA MET A 416 19.83 2.33 -6.69
C MET A 416 18.72 2.34 -5.63
N PHE A 417 17.46 2.22 -6.03
CA PHE A 417 16.36 2.09 -5.07
C PHE A 417 16.51 0.87 -4.17
N LEU A 418 16.89 -0.27 -4.75
CA LEU A 418 17.12 -1.49 -3.99
C LEU A 418 18.26 -1.33 -2.99
N PHE A 419 19.37 -0.74 -3.43
CA PHE A 419 20.52 -0.47 -2.55
C PHE A 419 20.16 0.51 -1.42
N MET A 420 19.47 1.61 -1.75
CA MET A 420 19.04 2.57 -0.74
C MET A 420 17.99 1.98 0.21
N GLY A 421 17.10 1.13 -0.29
CA GLY A 421 16.10 0.44 0.54
C GLY A 421 16.71 -0.55 1.53
N ALA A 422 17.95 -1.01 1.27
CA ALA A 422 18.71 -1.78 2.26
C ALA A 422 19.32 -0.91 3.37
N LEU A 423 19.35 0.42 3.22
CA LEU A 423 20.00 1.35 4.16
C LEU A 423 19.00 2.27 4.87
N MET A 424 17.86 2.57 4.24
CA MET A 424 16.90 3.55 4.75
C MET A 424 15.47 3.15 4.45
N ASP A 425 14.54 3.74 5.19
CA ASP A 425 13.11 3.58 5.04
C ASP A 425 12.59 4.19 3.71
N TRP A 426 11.49 3.64 3.20
CA TRP A 426 10.82 4.09 1.96
C TRP A 426 10.45 5.58 1.97
N VAL A 427 10.07 6.14 3.15
CA VAL A 427 9.78 7.57 3.30
C VAL A 427 10.99 8.40 2.93
N GLY A 428 12.16 8.01 3.44
CA GLY A 428 13.41 8.69 3.12
C GLY A 428 13.74 8.62 1.65
N ILE A 429 13.55 7.46 1.03
CA ILE A 429 13.87 7.28 -0.39
C ILE A 429 12.96 8.12 -1.27
N VAL A 430 11.64 8.09 -1.06
CA VAL A 430 10.72 8.88 -1.86
C VAL A 430 10.97 10.38 -1.74
N LEU A 431 11.29 10.83 -0.55
CA LEU A 431 11.50 12.26 -0.28
C LEU A 431 12.84 12.79 -0.82
N LEU A 432 13.89 11.98 -0.77
CA LEU A 432 15.25 12.41 -1.16
C LEU A 432 15.55 12.13 -2.64
N VAL A 433 15.09 11.01 -3.15
CA VAL A 433 15.51 10.51 -4.46
C VAL A 433 14.54 10.90 -5.56
N MET A 434 13.21 10.93 -5.28
CA MET A 434 12.22 11.26 -6.30
C MET A 434 12.39 12.65 -6.91
N PRO A 435 12.69 13.72 -6.15
CA PRO A 435 12.95 15.03 -6.73
C PRO A 435 14.13 15.08 -7.70
N VAL A 436 15.02 14.09 -7.64
CA VAL A 436 16.17 13.93 -8.55
C VAL A 436 15.82 13.01 -9.71
N PHE A 437 15.25 11.83 -9.44
CA PHE A 437 15.02 10.79 -10.44
C PHE A 437 13.86 11.10 -11.38
N LEU A 438 12.74 11.59 -10.85
CA LEU A 438 11.57 11.85 -11.68
C LEU A 438 11.84 12.87 -12.80
N PRO A 439 12.52 14.01 -12.58
CA PRO A 439 12.88 14.91 -13.67
C PRO A 439 13.78 14.28 -14.75
N ILE A 440 14.59 13.26 -14.39
CA ILE A 440 15.40 12.53 -15.36
C ILE A 440 14.48 11.65 -16.21
N VAL A 441 13.63 10.86 -15.56
CA VAL A 441 12.71 9.93 -16.26
C VAL A 441 11.77 10.67 -17.20
N LEU A 442 11.28 11.87 -16.81
CA LEU A 442 10.44 12.70 -17.65
C LEU A 442 11.15 13.30 -18.88
N LYS A 443 12.50 13.28 -18.89
CA LYS A 443 13.31 13.71 -20.06
C LYS A 443 13.68 12.56 -20.98
N LEU A 444 13.52 11.33 -20.56
CA LEU A 444 13.80 10.16 -21.39
C LEU A 444 12.77 10.04 -22.53
N PRO A 445 13.18 9.53 -23.71
CA PRO A 445 12.24 9.29 -24.81
C PRO A 445 11.21 8.24 -24.40
N VAL A 446 9.95 8.64 -24.42
CA VAL A 446 8.82 7.81 -23.93
C VAL A 446 8.64 6.55 -24.76
N GLU A 447 8.98 6.62 -26.04
CA GLU A 447 8.90 5.52 -27.00
C GLU A 447 9.87 4.36 -26.68
N GLU A 448 10.94 4.66 -25.95
CA GLU A 448 11.94 3.67 -25.51
C GLU A 448 11.65 3.10 -24.10
N LEU A 449 10.59 3.55 -23.44
CA LEU A 449 10.19 3.04 -22.12
C LEU A 449 9.42 1.73 -22.28
N GLY A 450 10.00 0.64 -21.79
CA GLY A 450 9.48 -0.72 -21.95
C GLY A 450 10.12 -1.46 -23.13
N PHE A 451 10.07 -2.81 -23.09
CA PHE A 451 10.68 -3.65 -24.13
C PHE A 451 9.67 -4.14 -25.18
N PHE A 452 8.40 -4.20 -24.86
CA PHE A 452 7.39 -4.85 -25.69
C PHE A 452 6.25 -3.90 -26.05
N GLY A 453 6.54 -2.96 -26.99
CA GLY A 453 5.55 -2.31 -27.85
C GLY A 453 4.38 -1.55 -27.20
N ALA A 454 4.45 -1.27 -25.94
CA ALA A 454 3.41 -0.51 -25.28
C ALA A 454 3.78 0.98 -25.30
N SER A 455 3.05 1.74 -26.10
CA SER A 455 3.14 3.20 -26.08
C SER A 455 2.67 3.73 -24.74
N LEU A 456 3.63 4.00 -23.85
CA LEU A 456 3.34 4.76 -22.63
C LEU A 456 3.06 6.21 -23.04
N GLU A 457 1.93 6.77 -22.65
CA GLU A 457 1.67 8.19 -22.87
C GLU A 457 2.52 9.04 -21.91
N SER A 458 3.03 10.19 -22.40
CA SER A 458 3.87 11.09 -21.59
C SER A 458 3.23 11.48 -20.25
N LYS A 459 1.89 11.64 -20.22
CA LYS A 459 1.14 11.96 -18.99
C LYS A 459 1.15 10.84 -17.94
N HIS A 460 1.43 9.58 -18.35
CA HIS A 460 1.43 8.42 -17.48
C HIS A 460 2.84 8.02 -16.99
N VAL A 461 3.90 8.65 -17.49
CA VAL A 461 5.29 8.33 -17.12
C VAL A 461 5.53 8.47 -15.62
N ALA A 462 5.07 9.57 -15.01
CA ALA A 462 5.21 9.79 -13.57
C ALA A 462 4.44 8.74 -12.75
N ILE A 463 3.26 8.33 -13.23
CA ILE A 463 2.43 7.30 -12.58
C ILE A 463 3.13 5.93 -12.67
N TRP A 464 3.57 5.55 -13.87
CA TRP A 464 4.31 4.31 -14.10
C TRP A 464 5.55 4.22 -13.22
N PHE A 465 6.35 5.28 -13.17
CA PHE A 465 7.57 5.31 -12.34
C PHE A 465 7.26 5.23 -10.85
N GLY A 466 6.16 5.83 -10.38
CA GLY A 466 5.69 5.72 -9.00
C GLY A 466 5.28 4.31 -8.62
N VAL A 467 4.62 3.59 -9.51
CA VAL A 467 4.25 2.19 -9.30
C VAL A 467 5.50 1.28 -9.30
N LEU A 468 6.47 1.52 -10.20
CA LEU A 468 7.76 0.83 -10.17
C LEU A 468 8.53 1.08 -8.87
N PHE A 469 8.53 2.31 -8.38
CA PHE A 469 9.10 2.64 -7.08
C PHE A 469 8.45 1.83 -5.97
N CYS A 470 7.13 1.80 -5.89
CA CYS A 470 6.41 1.02 -4.87
C CYS A 470 6.71 -0.47 -4.97
N MET A 471 6.80 -1.03 -6.18
CA MET A 471 7.19 -2.43 -6.38
C MET A 471 8.62 -2.69 -5.93
N ASN A 472 9.53 -1.76 -6.19
CA ASN A 472 10.92 -1.86 -5.73
C ASN A 472 11.01 -1.81 -4.19
N MET A 473 10.18 -0.97 -3.54
CA MET A 473 10.11 -0.94 -2.08
C MET A 473 9.60 -2.24 -1.46
N GLN A 474 8.77 -3.01 -2.18
CA GLN A 474 8.40 -4.37 -1.77
C GLN A 474 9.64 -5.28 -1.67
N VAL A 475 10.52 -5.23 -2.67
CA VAL A 475 11.77 -6.01 -2.68
C VAL A 475 12.67 -5.56 -1.52
N SER A 476 12.84 -4.25 -1.36
CA SER A 476 13.68 -3.65 -0.32
C SER A 476 13.21 -4.01 1.09
N PHE A 477 11.89 -4.11 1.30
CA PHE A 477 11.29 -4.44 2.58
C PHE A 477 11.67 -5.83 3.10
N LEU A 478 11.96 -6.76 2.21
CA LEU A 478 12.42 -8.11 2.54
C LEU A 478 13.95 -8.26 2.44
N SER A 479 14.65 -7.34 1.73
CA SER A 479 16.06 -7.53 1.39
C SER A 479 17.00 -7.35 2.59
N PRO A 480 17.96 -8.29 2.80
CA PRO A 480 19.02 -8.07 3.78
C PRO A 480 19.91 -6.88 3.38
N PRO A 481 20.60 -6.22 4.34
CA PRO A 481 20.73 -6.55 5.76
C PRO A 481 19.66 -5.95 6.66
N PHE A 482 18.91 -4.93 6.22
CA PHE A 482 17.98 -4.17 7.04
C PHE A 482 16.50 -4.39 6.73
N GLY A 483 16.14 -5.40 5.89
CA GLY A 483 14.74 -5.65 5.55
C GLY A 483 13.79 -5.51 6.75
N PRO A 484 13.00 -4.42 6.84
CA PRO A 484 12.19 -4.10 8.02
C PRO A 484 11.25 -5.23 8.45
N ALA A 485 10.77 -6.02 7.49
CA ALA A 485 9.92 -7.17 7.75
C ALA A 485 10.54 -8.18 8.73
N ALA A 486 11.87 -8.37 8.65
CA ALA A 486 12.57 -9.29 9.53
C ALA A 486 12.50 -8.86 10.99
N PHE A 487 12.65 -7.58 11.25
CA PHE A 487 12.58 -7.02 12.60
C PHE A 487 11.15 -7.00 13.14
N TYR A 488 10.17 -6.68 12.30
CA TYR A 488 8.77 -6.74 12.68
C TYR A 488 8.37 -8.18 13.07
N LEU A 489 8.69 -9.17 12.24
CA LEU A 489 8.38 -10.56 12.56
C LEU A 489 9.15 -11.04 13.79
N LYS A 490 10.45 -10.69 13.92
CA LYS A 490 11.27 -11.08 15.06
C LYS A 490 10.72 -10.60 16.39
N SER A 491 10.03 -9.47 16.42
CA SER A 491 9.43 -8.92 17.65
C SER A 491 8.32 -9.81 18.22
N VAL A 492 7.72 -10.68 17.43
CA VAL A 492 6.60 -11.57 17.79
C VAL A 492 6.87 -13.05 17.53
N ALA A 493 7.96 -13.37 16.83
CA ALA A 493 8.35 -14.75 16.55
C ALA A 493 8.88 -15.46 17.79
N PRO A 494 8.71 -16.79 17.88
CA PRO A 494 9.30 -17.60 18.94
C PRO A 494 10.83 -17.38 19.07
N PRO A 495 11.40 -17.46 20.30
CA PRO A 495 12.81 -17.14 20.55
C PRO A 495 13.81 -17.95 19.71
N HIS A 496 13.48 -19.19 19.36
CA HIS A 496 14.33 -20.10 18.58
C HIS A 496 14.48 -19.70 17.11
N ILE A 497 13.61 -18.84 16.58
CA ILE A 497 13.69 -18.35 15.21
C ILE A 497 14.68 -17.18 15.17
N SER A 498 15.82 -17.38 14.52
CA SER A 498 16.84 -16.34 14.36
C SER A 498 16.53 -15.39 13.21
N LEU A 499 17.15 -14.20 13.19
CA LEU A 499 17.06 -13.28 12.05
C LEU A 499 17.57 -13.92 10.76
N THR A 500 18.61 -14.75 10.85
CA THR A 500 19.16 -15.48 9.70
C THR A 500 18.13 -16.45 9.10
N ASP A 501 17.34 -17.13 9.93
CA ASP A 501 16.27 -18.02 9.46
C ASP A 501 15.16 -17.22 8.79
N ILE A 502 14.85 -16.04 9.32
CA ILE A 502 13.85 -15.14 8.74
C ILE A 502 14.29 -14.69 7.34
N PHE A 503 15.53 -14.24 7.18
CA PHE A 503 16.06 -13.86 5.87
C PHE A 503 16.12 -15.01 4.87
N LYS A 504 16.43 -16.24 5.31
CA LYS A 504 16.37 -17.43 4.44
C LYS A 504 14.95 -17.68 3.92
N GLY A 505 13.93 -17.48 4.77
CA GLY A 505 12.53 -17.59 4.36
C GLY A 505 12.11 -16.59 3.30
N PHE A 506 12.78 -15.43 3.20
CA PHE A 506 12.44 -14.38 2.25
C PHE A 506 12.92 -14.65 0.82
N LEU A 507 14.01 -15.41 0.65
CA LEU A 507 14.69 -15.55 -0.65
C LEU A 507 13.76 -15.91 -1.82
N PRO A 508 12.86 -16.91 -1.72
CA PRO A 508 11.95 -17.22 -2.82
C PRO A 508 10.99 -16.08 -3.14
N PHE A 509 10.52 -15.36 -2.11
CA PHE A 509 9.56 -14.27 -2.26
C PHE A 509 10.24 -13.02 -2.86
N ILE A 510 11.48 -12.74 -2.48
CA ILE A 510 12.31 -11.69 -3.13
C ILE A 510 12.46 -11.98 -4.62
N ALA A 511 12.74 -13.22 -5.00
CA ALA A 511 12.84 -13.60 -6.41
C ALA A 511 11.52 -13.36 -7.17
N ILE A 512 10.38 -13.66 -6.55
CA ILE A 512 9.06 -13.41 -7.11
C ILE A 512 8.79 -11.89 -7.25
N GLN A 513 9.16 -11.11 -6.26
CA GLN A 513 9.01 -9.64 -6.31
C GLN A 513 9.90 -9.04 -7.40
N CYS A 514 11.16 -9.52 -7.54
CA CYS A 514 12.04 -9.11 -8.64
C CYS A 514 11.47 -9.50 -10.00
N LEU A 515 10.86 -10.68 -10.13
CA LEU A 515 10.15 -11.09 -11.35
C LEU A 515 8.99 -10.14 -11.66
N ALA A 516 8.15 -9.83 -10.66
CA ALA A 516 7.04 -8.90 -10.83
C ALA A 516 7.53 -7.50 -11.23
N LEU A 517 8.58 -6.98 -10.59
CA LEU A 517 9.20 -5.72 -10.96
C LEU A 517 9.70 -5.75 -12.41
N SER A 518 10.39 -6.82 -12.81
CA SER A 518 10.89 -6.98 -14.19
C SER A 518 9.76 -6.98 -15.22
N ILE A 519 8.64 -7.65 -14.91
CA ILE A 519 7.45 -7.65 -15.77
C ILE A 519 6.90 -6.23 -15.93
N LEU A 520 6.77 -5.46 -14.85
CA LEU A 520 6.23 -4.10 -14.89
C LEU A 520 7.17 -3.11 -15.62
N VAL A 521 8.48 -3.33 -15.54
CA VAL A 521 9.47 -2.56 -16.31
C VAL A 521 9.38 -2.89 -17.79
N CYS A 522 9.22 -4.18 -18.13
CA CYS A 522 9.15 -4.62 -19.53
C CYS A 522 7.80 -4.29 -20.21
N TYR A 523 6.70 -4.30 -19.43
CA TYR A 523 5.32 -4.11 -19.92
C TYR A 523 4.63 -2.95 -19.18
N PRO A 524 4.92 -1.69 -19.51
CA PRO A 524 4.29 -0.51 -18.88
C PRO A 524 2.76 -0.52 -18.95
N SER A 525 2.19 -1.12 -19.99
CA SER A 525 0.74 -1.23 -20.22
C SER A 525 -0.02 -1.91 -19.08
N ILE A 526 0.63 -2.81 -18.32
CA ILE A 526 0.00 -3.45 -17.14
C ILE A 526 -0.38 -2.41 -16.10
N ILE A 527 0.42 -1.35 -15.97
CA ILE A 527 0.19 -0.26 -15.02
C ILE A 527 -0.87 0.70 -15.53
N THR A 528 -0.92 0.94 -16.83
CA THR A 528 -1.77 1.98 -17.44
C THR A 528 -3.12 1.49 -17.93
N ILE A 529 -3.38 0.18 -17.94
CA ILE A 529 -4.60 -0.42 -18.49
C ILE A 529 -5.91 0.06 -17.84
N LEU A 530 -5.86 0.53 -16.61
CA LEU A 530 -7.02 1.06 -15.88
C LEU A 530 -7.06 2.60 -15.85
N LEU A 531 -6.07 3.28 -16.44
CA LEU A 531 -6.00 4.74 -16.55
C LEU A 531 -6.67 5.22 -17.83
#